data_21734569dbd328a15ac030daf8770734
#
_entry.id   21734569dbd328a15ac030daf8770734
#
_cell.length_a   1.000
_cell.length_b   1.000
_cell.length_c   1.000
_cell.angle_alpha   90.00
_cell.angle_beta   90.00
_cell.angle_gamma   90.00
#
_symmetry.space_group_name_H-M   'P 1'
#
loop_
_entity.id
_entity.type
_entity.pdbx_description
1 polymer ?
#
loop_
_entity_poly.entity_id
_entity_poly.type
_entity_poly.pdbx_seq_one_letter_code
_entity_poly.pdbx_strand_id
1 'polypeptide(L)'
;MLDFDLLKDCYGCGACVNVCPRGAVHMTQAADGSYIPEIDEARCIGCGRCDRVCIHQHADKNHTPLGKEGCYAAYQLDTQARKASASGGMFFPLAQEMLRQGGYVCGCVWNEQMDAVHIVSNKLEDVERMRSSKYVQSDIGNCLATVRGLLKAGKPVMFCGTPCQCAACAAVTGNPENLLLVALICEGAPTAGVWQRYRDAKAAQYGEKIRNVNFRSKTPVGWTMPYFVLTTESGKRHQEMSYRQNPYVLAMLQGLTYRQSCYHCEFKGDNGSAD
;
A
#
# COMPACT_ATOMS: atom_id res chain seq x y z
N MET A 1 -4.93 -17.91 -18.60
CA MET A 1 -4.10 -18.34 -17.42
C MET A 1 -3.06 -17.27 -17.23
N LEU A 2 -2.67 -16.95 -16.02
CA LEU A 2 -1.58 -16.01 -15.80
C LEU A 2 -0.33 -16.52 -16.54
N ASP A 3 0.32 -15.61 -17.26
CA ASP A 3 1.59 -15.91 -17.93
C ASP A 3 2.71 -15.81 -16.91
N PHE A 4 3.33 -16.93 -16.57
CA PHE A 4 4.39 -16.97 -15.56
C PHE A 4 5.69 -16.28 -16.02
N ASP A 5 5.93 -16.14 -17.32
CA ASP A 5 7.07 -15.41 -17.86
C ASP A 5 6.96 -13.90 -17.58
N LEU A 6 5.74 -13.39 -17.40
CA LEU A 6 5.47 -12.01 -17.02
C LEU A 6 5.51 -11.75 -15.52
N LEU A 7 5.60 -12.77 -14.66
CA LEU A 7 5.57 -12.59 -13.20
C LEU A 7 6.78 -11.86 -12.63
N LYS A 8 7.91 -11.82 -13.34
CA LYS A 8 9.07 -10.98 -12.96
C LYS A 8 8.71 -9.49 -12.88
N ASP A 9 7.73 -9.04 -13.68
CA ASP A 9 7.23 -7.67 -13.71
C ASP A 9 5.90 -7.51 -12.97
N CYS A 10 5.54 -8.49 -12.14
CA CYS A 10 4.31 -8.49 -11.35
C CYS A 10 4.32 -7.34 -10.32
N TYR A 11 3.23 -6.57 -10.26
CA TYR A 11 3.04 -5.50 -9.26
C TYR A 11 2.73 -6.01 -7.84
N GLY A 12 2.48 -7.32 -7.65
CA GLY A 12 2.09 -7.88 -6.35
C GLY A 12 0.81 -7.25 -5.79
N CYS A 13 -0.09 -6.82 -6.66
CA CYS A 13 -1.30 -6.06 -6.31
C CYS A 13 -2.44 -6.93 -5.74
N GLY A 14 -2.32 -8.26 -5.79
CA GLY A 14 -3.28 -9.20 -5.24
C GLY A 14 -4.63 -9.32 -5.97
N ALA A 15 -4.83 -8.65 -7.13
CA ALA A 15 -6.08 -8.72 -7.88
C ALA A 15 -6.46 -10.17 -8.24
N CYS A 16 -5.49 -10.95 -8.73
CA CYS A 16 -5.67 -12.35 -9.14
C CYS A 16 -6.11 -13.25 -7.97
N VAL A 17 -5.59 -13.04 -6.78
CA VAL A 17 -5.99 -13.75 -5.55
C VAL A 17 -7.45 -13.46 -5.23
N ASN A 18 -7.84 -12.18 -5.28
CA ASN A 18 -9.15 -11.70 -4.84
C ASN A 18 -10.31 -12.02 -5.79
N VAL A 19 -10.02 -12.47 -7.01
CA VAL A 19 -11.06 -12.91 -7.98
C VAL A 19 -11.15 -14.41 -8.14
N CYS A 20 -10.23 -15.17 -7.58
CA CYS A 20 -10.19 -16.61 -7.73
C CYS A 20 -11.36 -17.29 -6.98
N PRO A 21 -12.33 -17.91 -7.69
CA PRO A 21 -13.51 -18.48 -7.02
C PRO A 21 -13.20 -19.76 -6.26
N ARG A 22 -12.03 -20.37 -6.53
CA ARG A 22 -11.58 -21.61 -5.88
C ARG A 22 -10.49 -21.36 -4.84
N GLY A 23 -10.02 -20.09 -4.66
CA GLY A 23 -8.88 -19.77 -3.81
C GLY A 23 -7.62 -20.54 -4.24
N ALA A 24 -7.47 -20.79 -5.54
CA ALA A 24 -6.31 -21.49 -6.09
C ALA A 24 -5.10 -20.58 -6.30
N VAL A 25 -5.26 -19.26 -6.16
CA VAL A 25 -4.18 -18.29 -6.30
C VAL A 25 -3.86 -17.72 -4.92
N HIS A 26 -2.62 -17.75 -4.52
CA HIS A 26 -2.13 -17.18 -3.27
C HIS A 26 -0.83 -16.39 -3.52
N MET A 27 -0.49 -15.47 -2.62
CA MET A 27 0.77 -14.71 -2.72
C MET A 27 1.87 -15.48 -2.00
N THR A 28 3.02 -15.60 -2.66
CA THR A 28 4.26 -16.13 -2.09
C THR A 28 5.35 -15.06 -2.12
N GLN A 29 6.44 -15.28 -1.40
CA GLN A 29 7.57 -14.38 -1.41
C GLN A 29 8.65 -14.88 -2.37
N ALA A 30 8.97 -14.11 -3.39
CA ALA A 30 10.05 -14.38 -4.33
C ALA A 30 11.44 -14.23 -3.67
N ALA A 31 12.49 -14.64 -4.37
CA ALA A 31 13.87 -14.57 -3.88
C ALA A 31 14.35 -13.15 -3.53
N ASP A 32 13.86 -12.13 -4.25
CA ASP A 32 14.11 -10.71 -3.97
C ASP A 32 13.29 -10.17 -2.78
N GLY A 33 12.40 -11.00 -2.24
CA GLY A 33 11.52 -10.65 -1.14
C GLY A 33 10.23 -9.94 -1.54
N SER A 34 9.91 -9.81 -2.84
CA SER A 34 8.63 -9.29 -3.32
C SER A 34 7.52 -10.33 -3.22
N TYR A 35 6.29 -9.86 -3.09
CA TYR A 35 5.12 -10.75 -3.20
C TYR A 35 4.75 -10.97 -4.66
N ILE A 36 4.62 -12.24 -5.05
CA ILE A 36 4.17 -12.70 -6.37
C ILE A 36 3.08 -13.77 -6.21
N PRO A 37 2.17 -13.94 -7.20
CA PRO A 37 1.16 -14.98 -7.13
C PRO A 37 1.74 -16.35 -7.49
N GLU A 38 1.22 -17.38 -6.83
CA GLU A 38 1.42 -18.78 -7.15
C GLU A 38 0.06 -19.45 -7.32
N ILE A 39 -0.05 -20.44 -8.25
CA ILE A 39 -1.28 -21.13 -8.55
C ILE A 39 -1.19 -22.58 -8.06
N ASP A 40 -2.12 -22.96 -7.21
CA ASP A 40 -2.37 -24.36 -6.85
C ASP A 40 -3.13 -25.01 -8.01
N GLU A 41 -2.42 -25.79 -8.83
CA GLU A 41 -2.96 -26.45 -10.03
C GLU A 41 -4.06 -27.46 -9.68
N ALA A 42 -3.99 -28.12 -8.52
CA ALA A 42 -4.99 -29.07 -8.09
C ALA A 42 -6.36 -28.43 -7.79
N ARG A 43 -6.35 -27.15 -7.43
CA ARG A 43 -7.57 -26.36 -7.17
C ARG A 43 -8.01 -25.50 -8.36
N CYS A 44 -7.11 -25.27 -9.32
CA CYS A 44 -7.35 -24.39 -10.45
C CYS A 44 -8.31 -25.07 -11.45
N ILE A 45 -9.37 -24.36 -11.82
CA ILE A 45 -10.36 -24.81 -12.82
C ILE A 45 -10.19 -24.16 -14.19
N GLY A 46 -9.10 -23.46 -14.44
CA GLY A 46 -8.78 -22.84 -15.73
C GLY A 46 -9.74 -21.71 -16.18
N CYS A 47 -10.48 -21.06 -15.27
CA CYS A 47 -11.53 -20.08 -15.64
C CYS A 47 -11.03 -18.73 -16.16
N GLY A 48 -9.74 -18.43 -16.11
CA GLY A 48 -9.10 -17.22 -16.63
C GLY A 48 -9.44 -15.91 -15.92
N ARG A 49 -10.12 -15.94 -14.76
CA ARG A 49 -10.49 -14.69 -14.03
C ARG A 49 -9.27 -13.92 -13.56
N CYS A 50 -8.23 -14.62 -13.10
CA CYS A 50 -6.98 -14.01 -12.64
C CYS A 50 -6.25 -13.25 -13.74
N ASP A 51 -6.27 -13.79 -14.96
CA ASP A 51 -5.72 -13.15 -16.15
C ASP A 51 -6.49 -11.87 -16.50
N ARG A 52 -7.83 -11.93 -16.59
CA ARG A 52 -8.67 -10.79 -16.98
C ARG A 52 -8.57 -9.57 -16.06
N VAL A 53 -8.19 -9.74 -14.80
CA VAL A 53 -8.02 -8.63 -13.85
C VAL A 53 -6.56 -8.21 -13.66
N CYS A 54 -5.63 -8.87 -14.36
CA CYS A 54 -4.22 -8.55 -14.23
C CYS A 54 -3.93 -7.17 -14.81
N ILE A 55 -3.58 -6.23 -13.94
CA ILE A 55 -3.31 -4.85 -14.34
C ILE A 55 -2.03 -4.71 -15.17
N HIS A 56 -1.10 -5.67 -15.03
CA HIS A 56 0.12 -5.72 -15.84
C HIS A 56 -0.17 -6.21 -17.27
N GLN A 57 -0.97 -7.27 -17.42
CA GLN A 57 -1.31 -7.84 -18.74
C GLN A 57 -2.32 -6.98 -19.52
N HIS A 58 -3.02 -6.07 -18.84
CA HIS A 58 -4.05 -5.20 -19.40
C HIS A 58 -3.85 -3.73 -19.01
N ALA A 59 -2.62 -3.27 -18.97
CA ALA A 59 -2.24 -1.92 -18.55
C ALA A 59 -2.93 -0.82 -19.37
N ASP A 60 -3.04 -1.03 -20.68
CA ASP A 60 -3.72 -0.15 -21.63
C ASP A 60 -5.19 0.18 -21.28
N LYS A 61 -5.86 -0.70 -20.53
CA LYS A 61 -7.25 -0.53 -20.09
C LYS A 61 -7.41 0.18 -18.75
N ASN A 62 -6.31 0.35 -18.01
CA ASN A 62 -6.33 0.80 -16.62
C ASN A 62 -5.76 2.22 -16.43
N HIS A 63 -5.43 2.91 -17.51
CA HIS A 63 -4.98 4.29 -17.48
C HIS A 63 -6.17 5.24 -17.47
N THR A 64 -6.28 6.06 -16.42
CA THR A 64 -7.13 7.26 -16.45
C THR A 64 -6.21 8.42 -16.84
N PRO A 65 -6.38 9.04 -18.00
CA PRO A 65 -5.56 10.20 -18.37
C PRO A 65 -5.77 11.33 -17.36
N LEU A 66 -4.72 11.86 -16.78
CA LEU A 66 -4.74 13.14 -16.07
C LEU A 66 -4.98 14.23 -17.10
N GLY A 67 -6.18 14.75 -17.21
CA GLY A 67 -6.43 15.70 -18.31
C GLY A 67 -7.33 16.87 -18.01
N LYS A 68 -8.23 16.78 -17.05
CA LYS A 68 -9.23 17.84 -16.78
C LYS A 68 -9.56 18.00 -15.30
N GLU A 69 -8.80 17.39 -14.42
CA GLU A 69 -9.08 17.40 -13.01
C GLU A 69 -8.47 18.63 -12.34
N GLY A 70 -9.16 19.15 -11.32
CA GLY A 70 -8.66 20.29 -10.56
C GLY A 70 -7.45 19.90 -9.73
N CYS A 71 -6.39 20.70 -9.78
CA CYS A 71 -5.24 20.59 -8.89
C CYS A 71 -5.46 21.47 -7.66
N TYR A 72 -5.35 20.90 -6.46
CA TYR A 72 -5.60 21.58 -5.20
C TYR A 72 -4.41 21.42 -4.26
N ALA A 73 -4.00 22.51 -3.62
CA ALA A 73 -3.12 22.45 -2.45
C ALA A 73 -3.98 22.43 -1.18
N ALA A 74 -3.85 21.35 -0.38
CA ALA A 74 -4.66 21.18 0.81
C ALA A 74 -3.88 20.61 2.00
N TYR A 75 -4.29 20.97 3.20
CA TYR A 75 -3.74 20.41 4.44
C TYR A 75 -4.78 20.38 5.56
N GLN A 76 -4.63 19.44 6.47
CA GLN A 76 -5.45 19.29 7.66
C GLN A 76 -5.26 20.49 8.60
N LEU A 77 -6.35 21.17 8.97
CA LEU A 77 -6.31 22.37 9.84
C LEU A 77 -5.95 22.01 11.28
N ASP A 78 -6.44 20.89 11.79
CA ASP A 78 -6.04 20.39 13.11
C ASP A 78 -4.53 20.07 13.11
N THR A 79 -3.79 20.86 13.89
CA THR A 79 -2.34 20.78 13.98
C THR A 79 -1.87 19.44 14.56
N GLN A 80 -2.60 18.86 15.51
CA GLN A 80 -2.23 17.58 16.11
C GLN A 80 -2.46 16.43 15.11
N ALA A 81 -3.61 16.41 14.45
CA ALA A 81 -3.89 15.46 13.40
C ALA A 81 -2.90 15.58 12.23
N ARG A 82 -2.52 16.81 11.81
CA ARG A 82 -1.52 17.03 10.78
C ARG A 82 -0.12 16.57 11.20
N LYS A 83 0.30 16.78 12.46
CA LYS A 83 1.59 16.29 12.99
C LYS A 83 1.65 14.76 12.99
N ALA A 84 0.57 14.10 13.34
CA ALA A 84 0.48 12.63 13.38
C ALA A 84 0.31 11.98 11.99
N SER A 85 0.26 12.76 10.90
CA SER A 85 0.08 12.29 9.53
C SER A 85 1.29 12.58 8.66
N ALA A 86 1.43 11.89 7.53
CA ALA A 86 2.37 12.26 6.49
C ALA A 86 1.89 13.53 5.75
N SER A 87 2.81 14.26 5.11
CA SER A 87 2.54 15.45 4.28
C SER A 87 1.52 16.42 4.91
N GLY A 88 0.52 16.88 4.18
CA GLY A 88 -0.58 17.73 4.64
C GLY A 88 -1.64 17.04 5.49
N GLY A 89 -1.61 15.71 5.59
CA GLY A 89 -2.53 14.92 6.42
C GLY A 89 -3.90 14.68 5.81
N MET A 90 -4.08 14.87 4.50
CA MET A 90 -5.40 14.82 3.85
C MET A 90 -6.07 13.45 3.82
N PHE A 91 -5.32 12.36 3.94
CA PHE A 91 -5.92 11.02 4.10
C PHE A 91 -6.94 10.98 5.23
N PHE A 92 -6.59 11.56 6.39
CA PHE A 92 -7.38 11.41 7.61
C PHE A 92 -8.76 12.08 7.52
N PRO A 93 -8.91 13.38 7.10
CA PRO A 93 -10.23 13.98 6.95
C PRO A 93 -11.09 13.32 5.87
N LEU A 94 -10.50 12.83 4.77
CA LEU A 94 -11.24 12.07 3.76
C LEU A 94 -11.79 10.75 4.35
N ALA A 95 -10.97 10.04 5.11
CA ALA A 95 -11.38 8.81 5.77
C ALA A 95 -12.43 9.06 6.85
N GLN A 96 -12.32 10.13 7.64
CA GLN A 96 -13.34 10.52 8.62
C GLN A 96 -14.69 10.82 7.95
N GLU A 97 -14.67 11.53 6.83
CA GLU A 97 -15.90 11.81 6.07
C GLU A 97 -16.52 10.53 5.51
N MET A 98 -15.70 9.58 5.01
CA MET A 98 -16.19 8.28 4.58
C MET A 98 -16.89 7.52 5.73
N LEU A 99 -16.30 7.53 6.92
CA LEU A 99 -16.91 6.92 8.11
C LEU A 99 -18.21 7.62 8.52
N ARG A 100 -18.25 8.97 8.45
CA ARG A 100 -19.45 9.77 8.76
C ARG A 100 -20.62 9.44 7.83
N GLN A 101 -20.33 9.07 6.59
CA GLN A 101 -21.31 8.59 5.61
C GLN A 101 -21.75 7.13 5.83
N GLY A 102 -21.30 6.48 6.90
CA GLY A 102 -21.57 5.06 7.18
C GLY A 102 -20.79 4.10 6.29
N GLY A 103 -19.72 4.59 5.67
CA GLY A 103 -18.84 3.83 4.77
C GLY A 103 -17.69 3.11 5.47
N TYR A 104 -16.81 2.56 4.66
CA TYR A 104 -15.64 1.80 5.06
C TYR A 104 -14.37 2.39 4.45
N VAL A 105 -13.26 2.21 5.13
CA VAL A 105 -11.93 2.60 4.65
C VAL A 105 -11.06 1.35 4.50
N CYS A 106 -10.45 1.20 3.34
CA CYS A 106 -9.39 0.22 3.10
C CYS A 106 -8.06 0.97 3.04
N GLY A 107 -7.09 0.57 3.86
CA GLY A 107 -5.78 1.22 3.92
C GLY A 107 -4.74 0.35 4.60
N CYS A 108 -3.48 0.76 4.47
CA CYS A 108 -2.34 0.01 4.95
C CYS A 108 -2.06 0.27 6.44
N VAL A 109 -1.86 -0.81 7.22
CA VAL A 109 -1.45 -0.77 8.62
C VAL A 109 -0.22 -1.65 8.85
N TRP A 110 0.43 -1.53 10.00
CA TRP A 110 1.36 -2.51 10.52
C TRP A 110 0.59 -3.61 11.26
N ASN A 111 0.87 -4.87 10.94
CA ASN A 111 0.38 -6.01 11.74
C ASN A 111 1.25 -6.22 12.99
N GLU A 112 0.97 -7.25 13.77
CA GLU A 112 1.73 -7.57 15.00
C GLU A 112 3.19 -7.95 14.74
N GLN A 113 3.49 -8.46 13.54
CA GLN A 113 4.83 -8.80 13.09
C GLN A 113 5.55 -7.60 12.47
N MET A 114 4.92 -6.42 12.45
CA MET A 114 5.41 -5.23 11.77
C MET A 114 5.62 -5.41 10.26
N ASP A 115 4.79 -6.24 9.63
CA ASP A 115 4.63 -6.29 8.18
C ASP A 115 3.51 -5.33 7.76
N ALA A 116 3.67 -4.69 6.60
CA ALA A 116 2.66 -3.81 6.05
C ALA A 116 1.54 -4.65 5.42
N VAL A 117 0.31 -4.45 5.89
CA VAL A 117 -0.87 -5.17 5.40
C VAL A 117 -2.03 -4.21 5.18
N HIS A 118 -2.89 -4.47 4.20
CA HIS A 118 -4.14 -3.75 4.08
C HIS A 118 -5.22 -4.36 4.96
N ILE A 119 -6.06 -3.51 5.51
CA ILE A 119 -7.28 -3.89 6.21
C ILE A 119 -8.46 -3.06 5.71
N VAL A 120 -9.67 -3.58 5.87
CA VAL A 120 -10.93 -2.87 5.63
C VAL A 120 -11.61 -2.67 6.97
N SER A 121 -11.94 -1.44 7.31
CA SER A 121 -12.59 -1.13 8.59
C SER A 121 -13.54 0.08 8.49
N ASN A 122 -14.51 0.12 9.38
CA ASN A 122 -15.35 1.28 9.63
C ASN A 122 -15.13 1.89 11.04
N LYS A 123 -14.03 1.53 11.70
CA LYS A 123 -13.66 2.02 13.03
C LYS A 123 -12.59 3.11 12.91
N LEU A 124 -12.77 4.20 13.65
CA LEU A 124 -11.84 5.33 13.66
C LEU A 124 -10.43 4.91 14.13
N GLU A 125 -10.35 4.02 15.12
CA GLU A 125 -9.08 3.50 15.67
C GLU A 125 -8.23 2.82 14.59
N ASP A 126 -8.85 2.05 13.69
CA ASP A 126 -8.14 1.41 12.58
C ASP A 126 -7.70 2.44 11.54
N VAL A 127 -8.55 3.45 11.25
CA VAL A 127 -8.21 4.55 10.35
C VAL A 127 -7.01 5.36 10.88
N GLU A 128 -6.91 5.55 12.18
CA GLU A 128 -5.74 6.17 12.80
C GLU A 128 -4.45 5.37 12.58
N ARG A 129 -4.51 4.04 12.62
CA ARG A 129 -3.39 3.14 12.30
C ARG A 129 -2.99 3.18 10.81
N MET A 130 -3.91 3.51 9.91
CA MET A 130 -3.63 3.66 8.47
C MET A 130 -2.83 4.92 8.16
N ARG A 131 -2.81 5.92 9.03
CA ARG A 131 -2.08 7.18 8.84
C ARG A 131 -0.58 6.94 8.71
N SER A 132 0.10 7.89 8.09
CA SER A 132 1.54 7.88 7.79
C SER A 132 1.97 6.84 6.76
N SER A 133 3.01 7.20 5.99
CA SER A 133 3.54 6.36 4.91
C SER A 133 4.26 5.12 5.48
N LYS A 134 3.99 3.96 4.89
CA LYS A 134 4.72 2.72 5.10
C LYS A 134 5.50 2.44 3.82
N TYR A 135 6.79 2.79 3.82
CA TYR A 135 7.63 2.64 2.64
C TYR A 135 8.08 1.19 2.47
N VAL A 136 7.13 0.32 2.19
CA VAL A 136 7.32 -1.11 1.96
C VAL A 136 6.14 -1.66 1.17
N GLN A 137 6.37 -2.68 0.35
CA GLN A 137 5.30 -3.42 -0.30
C GLN A 137 4.36 -4.01 0.76
N SER A 138 3.08 -3.65 0.67
CA SER A 138 2.05 -4.19 1.57
C SER A 138 1.36 -5.41 0.97
N ASP A 139 1.01 -6.36 1.82
CA ASP A 139 0.11 -7.44 1.45
C ASP A 139 -1.34 -6.94 1.45
N ILE A 140 -2.02 -7.13 0.33
CA ILE A 140 -3.45 -6.78 0.17
C ILE A 140 -4.36 -7.84 0.82
N GLY A 141 -3.88 -9.08 0.96
CA GLY A 141 -4.69 -10.18 1.45
C GLY A 141 -5.98 -10.34 0.62
N ASN A 142 -7.12 -10.41 1.31
CA ASN A 142 -8.45 -10.52 0.71
C ASN A 142 -9.24 -9.19 0.66
N CYS A 143 -8.57 -8.06 0.89
CA CYS A 143 -9.24 -6.75 1.01
C CYS A 143 -10.03 -6.36 -0.23
N LEU A 144 -9.53 -6.65 -1.44
CA LEU A 144 -10.26 -6.29 -2.66
C LEU A 144 -11.57 -7.08 -2.82
N ALA A 145 -11.60 -8.34 -2.40
CA ALA A 145 -12.83 -9.14 -2.38
C ALA A 145 -13.83 -8.60 -1.34
N THR A 146 -13.35 -8.19 -0.17
CA THR A 146 -14.15 -7.55 0.89
C THR A 146 -14.73 -6.23 0.39
N VAL A 147 -13.90 -5.35 -0.20
CA VAL A 147 -14.33 -4.08 -0.80
C VAL A 147 -15.42 -4.32 -1.85
N ARG A 148 -15.21 -5.27 -2.78
CA ARG A 148 -16.22 -5.64 -3.78
C ARG A 148 -17.54 -6.08 -3.15
N GLY A 149 -17.50 -6.85 -2.08
CA GLY A 149 -18.70 -7.29 -1.34
C GLY A 149 -19.47 -6.11 -0.73
N LEU A 150 -18.76 -5.19 -0.08
CA LEU A 150 -19.34 -3.98 0.52
C LEU A 150 -19.97 -3.07 -0.53
N LEU A 151 -19.29 -2.82 -1.65
CA LEU A 151 -19.80 -2.00 -2.75
C LEU A 151 -21.09 -2.60 -3.33
N LYS A 152 -21.13 -3.92 -3.54
CA LYS A 152 -22.35 -4.63 -3.99
C LYS A 152 -23.49 -4.55 -2.99
N ALA A 153 -23.20 -4.43 -1.70
CA ALA A 153 -24.19 -4.22 -0.65
C ALA A 153 -24.60 -2.72 -0.50
N GLY A 154 -24.21 -1.86 -1.45
CA GLY A 154 -24.53 -0.44 -1.46
C GLY A 154 -23.75 0.39 -0.44
N LYS A 155 -22.72 -0.14 0.18
CA LYS A 155 -21.89 0.59 1.15
C LYS A 155 -20.84 1.42 0.42
N PRO A 156 -20.64 2.71 0.75
CA PRO A 156 -19.56 3.48 0.21
C PRO A 156 -18.22 3.02 0.82
N VAL A 157 -17.19 2.97 -0.02
CA VAL A 157 -15.85 2.54 0.39
C VAL A 157 -14.79 3.51 -0.15
N MET A 158 -13.87 3.93 0.71
CA MET A 158 -12.63 4.58 0.33
C MET A 158 -11.50 3.54 0.32
N PHE A 159 -10.85 3.37 -0.82
CA PHE A 159 -9.64 2.56 -0.94
C PHE A 159 -8.42 3.49 -1.09
N CYS A 160 -7.46 3.39 -0.18
CA CYS A 160 -6.20 4.15 -0.23
C CYS A 160 -5.02 3.21 -0.43
N GLY A 161 -4.27 3.40 -1.51
CA GLY A 161 -3.10 2.59 -1.85
C GLY A 161 -2.20 3.25 -2.88
N THR A 162 -1.19 2.51 -3.33
CA THR A 162 -0.36 2.93 -4.46
C THR A 162 -1.18 2.91 -5.76
N PRO A 163 -0.77 3.62 -6.84
CA PRO A 163 -1.52 3.66 -8.09
C PRO A 163 -1.83 2.26 -8.65
N CYS A 164 -0.88 1.34 -8.63
CA CYS A 164 -1.11 -0.04 -9.05
C CYS A 164 -2.13 -0.79 -8.17
N GLN A 165 -2.18 -0.51 -6.85
CA GLN A 165 -3.18 -1.09 -5.95
C GLN A 165 -4.57 -0.49 -6.20
N CYS A 166 -4.66 0.81 -6.50
CA CYS A 166 -5.91 1.47 -6.89
C CYS A 166 -6.44 0.90 -8.22
N ALA A 167 -5.57 0.74 -9.22
CA ALA A 167 -5.92 0.10 -10.49
C ALA A 167 -6.42 -1.35 -10.29
N ALA A 168 -5.76 -2.12 -9.43
CA ALA A 168 -6.20 -3.46 -9.05
C ALA A 168 -7.57 -3.44 -8.37
N CYS A 169 -7.83 -2.49 -7.48
CA CYS A 169 -9.13 -2.31 -6.84
C CYS A 169 -10.21 -2.01 -7.89
N ALA A 170 -9.96 -1.07 -8.81
CA ALA A 170 -10.87 -0.76 -9.90
C ALA A 170 -11.16 -1.99 -10.78
N ALA A 171 -10.13 -2.75 -11.18
CA ALA A 171 -10.27 -3.94 -12.01
C ALA A 171 -11.11 -5.05 -11.33
N VAL A 172 -10.94 -5.23 -10.01
CA VAL A 172 -11.69 -6.24 -9.22
C VAL A 172 -13.13 -5.83 -8.96
N THR A 173 -13.39 -4.53 -8.77
CA THR A 173 -14.71 -4.01 -8.34
C THR A 173 -15.56 -3.50 -9.49
N GLY A 174 -14.95 -3.16 -10.64
CA GLY A 174 -15.61 -2.48 -11.77
C GLY A 174 -15.77 -0.96 -11.56
N ASN A 175 -15.08 -0.38 -10.58
CA ASN A 175 -15.04 1.05 -10.27
C ASN A 175 -16.45 1.72 -10.16
N PRO A 176 -17.34 1.22 -9.30
CA PRO A 176 -18.69 1.80 -9.16
C PRO A 176 -18.64 3.17 -8.46
N GLU A 177 -19.72 3.97 -8.61
CA GLU A 177 -19.81 5.34 -8.07
C GLU A 177 -19.64 5.45 -6.55
N ASN A 178 -19.97 4.39 -5.79
CA ASN A 178 -19.78 4.35 -4.34
C ASN A 178 -18.36 3.93 -3.91
N LEU A 179 -17.38 3.88 -4.84
CA LEU A 179 -15.97 3.67 -4.57
C LEU A 179 -15.20 4.97 -4.74
N LEU A 180 -14.49 5.40 -3.69
CA LEU A 180 -13.50 6.47 -3.75
C LEU A 180 -12.10 5.86 -3.76
N LEU A 181 -11.36 6.05 -4.84
CA LEU A 181 -9.95 5.66 -4.92
C LEU A 181 -9.05 6.84 -4.53
N VAL A 182 -8.15 6.62 -3.60
CA VAL A 182 -7.15 7.60 -3.16
C VAL A 182 -5.77 7.04 -3.46
N ALA A 183 -5.22 7.39 -4.61
CA ALA A 183 -3.89 6.97 -5.02
C ALA A 183 -2.82 7.84 -4.35
N LEU A 184 -1.81 7.18 -3.79
CA LEU A 184 -0.62 7.85 -3.25
C LEU A 184 0.33 8.21 -4.40
N ILE A 185 1.07 9.31 -4.27
CA ILE A 185 2.25 9.55 -5.10
C ILE A 185 3.28 8.48 -4.74
N CYS A 186 3.73 7.69 -5.71
CA CYS A 186 4.55 6.51 -5.50
C CYS A 186 5.74 6.47 -6.46
N GLU A 187 6.95 6.56 -5.92
CA GLU A 187 8.21 6.44 -6.67
C GLU A 187 8.65 4.97 -6.84
N GLY A 188 8.16 4.07 -5.99
CA GLY A 188 8.49 2.66 -5.95
C GLY A 188 8.24 2.09 -4.55
N ALA A 189 8.10 0.78 -4.45
CA ALA A 189 7.90 0.08 -3.19
C ALA A 189 9.07 -0.86 -2.89
N PRO A 190 9.83 -0.63 -1.79
CA PRO A 190 10.77 -1.62 -1.29
C PRO A 190 10.07 -2.97 -1.08
N THR A 191 10.75 -4.06 -1.38
CA THR A 191 10.18 -5.40 -1.20
C THR A 191 9.93 -5.70 0.28
N ALA A 192 8.93 -6.52 0.56
CA ALA A 192 8.62 -6.94 1.94
C ALA A 192 9.81 -7.63 2.61
N GLY A 193 10.56 -8.47 1.87
CA GLY A 193 11.73 -9.17 2.39
C GLY A 193 12.87 -8.24 2.80
N VAL A 194 13.11 -7.15 2.07
CA VAL A 194 14.12 -6.14 2.46
C VAL A 194 13.72 -5.47 3.78
N TRP A 195 12.44 -5.12 3.93
CA TRP A 195 11.94 -4.56 5.17
C TRP A 195 12.08 -5.55 6.34
N GLN A 196 11.68 -6.79 6.15
CA GLN A 196 11.75 -7.83 7.19
C GLN A 196 13.18 -8.03 7.68
N ARG A 197 14.16 -8.15 6.77
CA ARG A 197 15.59 -8.27 7.13
C ARG A 197 16.10 -7.05 7.89
N TYR A 198 15.72 -5.84 7.45
CA TYR A 198 16.10 -4.61 8.15
C TYR A 198 15.49 -4.52 9.54
N ARG A 199 14.19 -4.79 9.67
CA ARG A 199 13.46 -4.84 10.95
C ARG A 199 14.11 -5.83 11.92
N ASP A 200 14.41 -7.05 11.45
CA ASP A 200 14.97 -8.12 12.27
C ASP A 200 16.41 -7.81 12.70
N ALA A 201 17.21 -7.22 11.82
CA ALA A 201 18.55 -6.73 12.16
C ALA A 201 18.50 -5.63 13.23
N LYS A 202 17.53 -4.70 13.14
CA LYS A 202 17.35 -3.65 14.17
C LYS A 202 16.83 -4.24 15.48
N ALA A 203 15.93 -5.21 15.44
CA ALA A 203 15.45 -5.92 16.64
C ALA A 203 16.61 -6.65 17.34
N ALA A 204 17.48 -7.34 16.58
CA ALA A 204 18.68 -7.97 17.12
C ALA A 204 19.67 -6.95 17.71
N GLN A 205 19.90 -5.82 17.01
CA GLN A 205 20.76 -4.73 17.49
C GLN A 205 20.29 -4.14 18.82
N TYR A 206 18.97 -4.00 19.00
CA TYR A 206 18.39 -3.42 20.20
C TYR A 206 18.10 -4.43 21.30
N GLY A 207 18.15 -5.74 20.99
CA GLY A 207 17.80 -6.83 21.91
C GLY A 207 16.30 -6.90 22.23
N GLU A 208 15.45 -6.23 21.42
CA GLU A 208 14.02 -6.11 21.64
C GLU A 208 13.25 -6.14 20.32
N LYS A 209 12.00 -6.61 20.36
CA LYS A 209 11.10 -6.55 19.20
C LYS A 209 10.71 -5.12 18.87
N ILE A 210 10.59 -4.82 17.57
CA ILE A 210 10.04 -3.56 17.08
C ILE A 210 8.52 -3.62 17.16
N ARG A 211 7.91 -2.58 17.74
CA ARG A 211 6.44 -2.46 17.92
C ARG A 211 5.81 -1.32 17.17
N ASN A 212 6.59 -0.33 16.76
CA ASN A 212 6.08 0.75 15.92
C ASN A 212 7.17 1.34 15.05
N VAL A 213 6.77 1.81 13.88
CA VAL A 213 7.64 2.45 12.88
C VAL A 213 6.97 3.71 12.35
N ASN A 214 7.70 4.81 12.34
CA ASN A 214 7.32 6.02 11.65
C ASN A 214 8.47 6.48 10.75
N PHE A 215 8.29 6.35 9.44
CA PHE A 215 9.30 6.72 8.44
C PHE A 215 9.52 8.22 8.31
N ARG A 216 8.53 9.02 8.70
CA ARG A 216 8.53 10.48 8.50
C ARG A 216 7.97 11.21 9.71
N SER A 217 8.50 10.91 10.90
CA SER A 217 8.13 11.63 12.11
C SER A 217 8.52 13.10 12.00
N LYS A 218 7.56 13.98 12.21
CA LYS A 218 7.72 15.45 12.19
C LYS A 218 8.27 16.01 13.50
N THR A 219 8.46 15.18 14.50
CA THR A 219 8.94 15.59 15.83
C THR A 219 10.43 15.27 15.95
N PRO A 220 11.30 16.22 16.36
CA PRO A 220 10.96 17.58 16.83
C PRO A 220 11.00 18.68 15.75
N VAL A 221 11.59 18.45 14.59
CA VAL A 221 12.03 19.52 13.66
C VAL A 221 11.03 19.83 12.53
N GLY A 222 9.85 19.20 12.52
CA GLY A 222 8.83 19.48 11.52
C GLY A 222 8.97 18.68 10.22
N TRP A 223 8.39 19.20 9.15
CA TRP A 223 8.20 18.47 7.89
C TRP A 223 9.45 18.39 7.01
N THR A 224 10.31 19.41 7.04
CA THR A 224 11.47 19.52 6.13
C THR A 224 12.59 18.54 6.42
N MET A 225 12.71 18.09 7.67
CA MET A 225 13.76 17.16 8.13
C MET A 225 13.13 16.04 8.97
N PRO A 226 12.34 15.15 8.37
CA PRO A 226 11.65 14.11 9.14
C PRO A 226 12.65 13.10 9.70
N TYR A 227 12.27 12.53 10.86
CA TYR A 227 12.99 11.42 11.46
C TYR A 227 12.35 10.08 11.11
N PHE A 228 13.19 9.09 10.88
CA PHE A 228 12.82 7.68 10.96
C PHE A 228 12.85 7.27 12.44
N VAL A 229 11.75 6.75 12.94
CA VAL A 229 11.61 6.37 14.35
C VAL A 229 11.17 4.92 14.43
N LEU A 230 11.97 4.12 15.16
CA LEU A 230 11.57 2.78 15.63
C LEU A 230 11.22 2.86 17.11
N THR A 231 10.17 2.18 17.52
CA THR A 231 9.82 2.02 18.94
C THR A 231 9.84 0.53 19.28
N THR A 232 10.60 0.16 20.31
CA THR A 232 10.72 -1.21 20.78
C THR A 232 9.60 -1.61 21.73
N GLU A 233 9.55 -2.87 22.12
CA GLU A 233 8.54 -3.44 23.03
C GLU A 233 8.50 -2.74 24.40
N SER A 234 9.66 -2.34 24.92
CA SER A 234 9.78 -1.53 26.16
C SER A 234 9.29 -0.10 26.01
N GLY A 235 8.93 0.35 24.80
CA GLY A 235 8.57 1.73 24.51
C GLY A 235 9.76 2.65 24.22
N LYS A 236 10.99 2.13 24.21
CA LYS A 236 12.18 2.90 23.88
C LYS A 236 12.15 3.34 22.43
N ARG A 237 12.44 4.61 22.20
CA ARG A 237 12.44 5.22 20.85
C ARG A 237 13.87 5.37 20.35
N HIS A 238 14.11 4.86 19.15
CA HIS A 238 15.33 5.02 18.38
C HIS A 238 15.02 5.87 17.15
N GLN A 239 15.74 6.97 16.97
CA GLN A 239 15.48 7.91 15.88
C GLN A 239 16.75 8.26 15.11
N GLU A 240 16.61 8.32 13.80
CA GLU A 240 17.65 8.68 12.85
C GLU A 240 17.07 9.70 11.86
N MET A 241 17.87 10.64 11.34
CA MET A 241 17.40 11.51 10.26
C MET A 241 17.10 10.67 9.01
N SER A 242 15.83 10.64 8.57
CA SER A 242 15.35 9.72 7.51
C SER A 242 16.24 9.76 6.25
N TYR A 243 16.47 10.94 5.70
CA TYR A 243 17.13 11.12 4.41
C TYR A 243 18.66 11.27 4.49
N ARG A 244 19.26 11.18 5.67
CA ARG A 244 20.70 11.38 5.84
C ARG A 244 21.43 10.27 6.60
N GLN A 245 20.71 9.57 7.47
CA GLN A 245 21.34 8.62 8.40
C GLN A 245 20.73 7.22 8.30
N ASN A 246 19.45 7.11 7.93
CA ASN A 246 18.80 5.82 7.92
C ASN A 246 19.14 5.03 6.65
N PRO A 247 19.85 3.89 6.74
CA PRO A 247 20.32 3.16 5.57
C PRO A 247 19.17 2.56 4.74
N TYR A 248 18.06 2.17 5.37
CA TYR A 248 16.88 1.67 4.65
C TYR A 248 16.27 2.76 3.77
N VAL A 249 16.06 3.95 4.34
CA VAL A 249 15.47 5.07 3.60
C VAL A 249 16.41 5.55 2.49
N LEU A 250 17.72 5.61 2.77
CA LEU A 250 18.72 5.99 1.77
C LEU A 250 18.76 5.01 0.59
N ALA A 251 18.74 3.69 0.86
CA ALA A 251 18.70 2.68 -0.17
C ALA A 251 17.40 2.73 -1.00
N MET A 252 16.28 3.03 -0.35
CA MET A 252 15.01 3.25 -1.02
C MET A 252 15.07 4.46 -1.97
N LEU A 253 15.56 5.61 -1.51
CA LEU A 253 15.68 6.82 -2.32
C LEU A 253 16.63 6.67 -3.51
N GLN A 254 17.60 5.77 -3.40
CA GLN A 254 18.50 5.40 -4.51
C GLN A 254 17.89 4.32 -5.43
N GLY A 255 16.68 3.88 -5.17
CA GLY A 255 16.03 2.85 -5.96
C GLY A 255 16.60 1.44 -5.78
N LEU A 256 17.43 1.17 -4.78
CA LEU A 256 18.14 -0.11 -4.63
C LEU A 256 17.28 -1.24 -4.04
N THR A 257 16.09 -0.93 -3.52
CA THR A 257 15.26 -1.86 -2.76
C THR A 257 13.89 -2.11 -3.36
N TYR A 258 13.59 -1.50 -4.50
CA TYR A 258 12.32 -1.66 -5.16
C TYR A 258 12.17 -3.05 -5.79
N ARG A 259 10.93 -3.53 -5.87
CA ARG A 259 10.65 -4.69 -6.73
C ARG A 259 10.85 -4.33 -8.20
N GLN A 260 11.11 -5.36 -9.00
CA GLN A 260 11.49 -5.21 -10.41
C GLN A 260 10.49 -4.36 -11.21
N SER A 261 9.20 -4.60 -11.06
CA SER A 261 8.15 -3.84 -11.77
C SER A 261 8.14 -2.34 -11.48
N CYS A 262 8.72 -1.88 -10.36
CA CYS A 262 8.75 -0.45 -10.06
C CYS A 262 9.73 0.34 -10.94
N TYR A 263 10.73 -0.30 -11.53
CA TYR A 263 11.69 0.36 -12.43
C TYR A 263 11.10 0.67 -13.81
N HIS A 264 10.06 -0.08 -14.21
CA HIS A 264 9.34 0.07 -15.48
C HIS A 264 7.84 0.27 -15.22
N CYS A 265 7.51 1.03 -14.17
CA CYS A 265 6.13 1.16 -13.71
C CYS A 265 5.29 1.99 -14.69
N GLU A 266 4.25 1.37 -15.24
CA GLU A 266 3.29 2.01 -16.15
C GLU A 266 2.37 3.02 -15.46
N PHE A 267 2.40 3.06 -14.13
CA PHE A 267 1.65 4.02 -13.31
C PHE A 267 2.49 5.24 -12.89
N LYS A 268 3.64 5.49 -13.54
CA LYS A 268 4.50 6.66 -13.35
C LYS A 268 4.52 7.53 -14.61
N GLY A 269 4.77 8.82 -14.45
CA GLY A 269 4.91 9.78 -15.55
C GLY A 269 3.62 10.10 -16.26
N ASP A 270 3.71 10.47 -17.54
CA ASP A 270 2.59 10.95 -18.40
C ASP A 270 1.44 9.94 -18.55
N ASN A 271 1.60 8.73 -18.07
CA ASN A 271 0.61 7.66 -18.12
C ASN A 271 -0.36 7.66 -16.91
N GLY A 272 -0.51 8.78 -16.22
CA GLY A 272 -1.51 8.93 -15.15
C GLY A 272 -1.05 8.48 -13.78
N SER A 273 0.24 8.26 -13.58
CA SER A 273 0.82 8.17 -12.27
C SER A 273 1.24 9.56 -11.80
N ALA A 274 1.01 9.86 -10.55
CA ALA A 274 1.49 11.08 -9.95
C ALA A 274 3.02 11.10 -9.98
N ASP A 275 3.60 12.03 -10.72
CA ASP A 275 4.98 12.47 -10.58
C ASP A 275 5.13 13.36 -9.34
#